data_8caca83ffb833a65c799d009369409a1
#
_entry.id   8caca83ffb833a65c799d009369409a1
#
_cell.length_a   1.000
_cell.length_b   1.000
_cell.length_c   1.000
_cell.angle_alpha   90.00
_cell.angle_beta   90.00
_cell.angle_gamma   90.00
#
_symmetry.space_group_name_H-M   'P 1'
#
loop_
_entity.id
_entity.type
_entity.pdbx_description
1 polymer ?
#
loop_
_entity_poly.entity_id
_entity_poly.type
_entity_poly.pdbx_seq_one_letter_code
_entity_poly.pdbx_strand_id
1 'polypeptide(L)'
;MKRKTLENKRQIFAGKNIFTPKAGLFLLLLSATLFFTSCTSSITIKRAGNKTWISFSAEGGEKFIKTLKMLDSSSFEEERGGQTSSQELFNPAVIQENFKNSGFTGVRAEKIADRGFTVSFEMPESADNPLTRSKIFNYSELKKPYFSLSRENFQIFYEEIPFELKSYIDLFMAPSFTDEEMDDEEYLDLVASVFGPSLADEIKEAKINFIFDDNGKISRKTFSLLSILNLEGKLTIGM
;
A
#
# COMPACT_ATOMS: atom_id res chain seq x y z
N MET A 1 35.65 -10.50 -24.77
CA MET A 1 35.30 -9.10 -24.80
C MET A 1 33.90 -8.93 -24.24
N LYS A 2 33.68 -9.10 -22.92
CA LYS A 2 32.40 -8.93 -22.19
C LYS A 2 32.69 -8.82 -20.69
N ARG A 3 33.21 -7.69 -20.21
CA ARG A 3 33.39 -7.39 -18.76
C ARG A 3 33.31 -5.89 -18.45
N LYS A 4 32.33 -5.19 -19.01
CA LYS A 4 32.16 -3.73 -18.74
C LYS A 4 30.74 -3.31 -18.32
N THR A 5 29.82 -4.24 -18.07
CA THR A 5 28.41 -3.90 -17.83
C THR A 5 27.97 -4.03 -16.37
N LEU A 6 28.85 -4.44 -15.45
CA LEU A 6 28.49 -4.66 -14.04
C LEU A 6 28.96 -3.56 -13.07
N GLU A 7 29.75 -2.57 -13.52
CA GLU A 7 30.22 -1.50 -12.63
C GLU A 7 29.29 -0.28 -12.56
N ASN A 8 28.32 -0.17 -13.46
CA ASN A 8 27.47 1.03 -13.53
C ASN A 8 26.20 0.96 -12.62
N LYS A 9 25.93 -0.20 -12.00
CA LYS A 9 24.77 -0.34 -11.07
C LYS A 9 25.08 0.04 -9.61
N ARG A 10 26.34 0.30 -9.25
CA ARG A 10 26.71 0.66 -7.86
C ARG A 10 26.77 2.15 -7.54
N GLN A 11 26.54 3.04 -8.50
CA GLN A 11 26.57 4.49 -8.27
C GLN A 11 25.20 5.17 -8.08
N ILE A 12 24.11 4.42 -8.14
CA ILE A 12 22.74 5.00 -8.02
C ILE A 12 22.33 5.22 -6.54
N PHE A 13 23.07 4.65 -5.57
CA PHE A 13 22.73 4.76 -4.15
C PHE A 13 23.39 5.90 -3.37
N ALA A 14 24.11 6.81 -4.04
CA ALA A 14 24.75 7.95 -3.39
C ALA A 14 24.06 9.30 -3.69
N GLY A 15 22.75 9.35 -3.68
CA GLY A 15 21.94 10.57 -3.80
C GLY A 15 21.51 11.07 -2.42
N LYS A 16 21.89 12.28 -2.07
CA LYS A 16 21.67 12.98 -0.80
C LYS A 16 20.23 12.86 -0.30
N ASN A 17 20.07 12.20 0.84
CA ASN A 17 18.85 12.06 1.60
C ASN A 17 18.39 13.39 2.19
N ILE A 18 17.24 13.88 1.77
CA ILE A 18 16.44 14.80 2.57
C ILE A 18 15.16 14.03 2.93
N PHE A 19 15.31 13.11 3.88
CA PHE A 19 14.19 12.39 4.46
C PHE A 19 13.44 13.33 5.40
N THR A 20 12.36 13.92 4.95
CA THR A 20 11.35 14.45 5.87
C THR A 20 10.45 13.28 6.27
N PRO A 21 10.34 12.94 7.57
CA PRO A 21 9.60 11.76 8.04
C PRO A 21 8.10 11.80 7.74
N LYS A 22 7.63 12.85 7.10
CA LYS A 22 6.20 13.12 6.87
C LYS A 22 5.61 12.43 5.66
N ALA A 23 6.40 12.10 4.66
CA ALA A 23 5.89 11.53 3.40
C ALA A 23 5.94 9.99 3.37
N GLY A 24 6.91 9.38 4.06
CA GLY A 24 7.15 7.92 4.02
C GLY A 24 6.01 7.05 4.58
N LEU A 25 5.21 7.59 5.48
CA LEU A 25 4.17 6.83 6.16
C LEU A 25 2.90 6.61 5.32
N PHE A 26 2.63 7.49 4.35
CA PHE A 26 1.38 7.42 3.58
C PHE A 26 1.27 6.21 2.67
N LEU A 27 2.34 5.76 2.10
CA LEU A 27 2.33 4.63 1.17
C LEU A 27 2.71 3.31 1.81
N LEU A 28 3.45 3.35 2.91
CA LEU A 28 3.43 2.22 3.82
C LEU A 28 1.98 1.82 4.09
N LEU A 29 1.08 2.77 4.11
CA LEU A 29 -0.34 2.59 4.34
C LEU A 29 -1.08 1.95 3.17
N LEU A 30 -0.84 2.35 1.95
CA LEU A 30 -1.52 1.75 0.80
C LEU A 30 -0.82 0.47 0.32
N SER A 31 0.51 0.42 0.36
CA SER A 31 1.26 -0.83 0.14
C SER A 31 1.08 -1.79 1.31
N ALA A 32 1.06 -1.29 2.55
CA ALA A 32 0.80 -2.11 3.73
C ALA A 32 -0.60 -2.74 3.74
N THR A 33 -1.62 -2.11 3.14
CA THR A 33 -2.92 -2.78 2.95
C THR A 33 -2.82 -3.99 2.02
N LEU A 34 -1.75 -4.10 1.26
CA LEU A 34 -1.51 -5.22 0.37
C LEU A 34 -0.74 -6.39 1.03
N PHE A 35 -0.06 -6.19 2.19
CA PHE A 35 0.93 -7.15 2.71
C PHE A 35 0.59 -7.78 4.07
N PHE A 36 -0.67 -7.88 4.47
CA PHE A 36 -1.03 -8.38 5.79
C PHE A 36 -1.44 -9.85 5.80
N THR A 37 -0.68 -10.62 6.48
CA THR A 37 -0.74 -12.05 6.62
C THR A 37 -1.28 -12.43 8.00
N SER A 38 -2.08 -13.43 8.07
CA SER A 38 -2.81 -13.92 9.26
C SER A 38 -3.92 -13.00 9.80
N CYS A 39 -3.99 -11.73 9.37
CA CYS A 39 -5.07 -10.85 9.72
C CYS A 39 -5.80 -10.33 8.49
N THR A 40 -7.07 -10.06 8.63
CA THR A 40 -7.93 -9.67 7.52
C THR A 40 -7.75 -8.19 7.20
N SER A 41 -6.93 -7.87 6.21
CA SER A 41 -6.99 -6.54 5.62
C SER A 41 -8.34 -6.34 4.97
N SER A 42 -8.93 -5.18 5.14
CA SER A 42 -10.23 -4.89 4.55
C SER A 42 -10.30 -3.50 3.96
N ILE A 43 -11.00 -3.42 2.84
CA ILE A 43 -11.36 -2.18 2.18
C ILE A 43 -12.89 -2.11 2.24
N THR A 44 -13.43 -1.19 3.01
CA THR A 44 -14.86 -0.99 3.15
C THR A 44 -15.28 0.25 2.38
N ILE A 45 -16.22 0.09 1.45
CA ILE A 45 -16.90 1.18 0.77
C ILE A 45 -18.31 1.27 1.35
N LYS A 46 -18.60 2.36 2.04
CA LYS A 46 -19.90 2.63 2.62
C LYS A 46 -20.57 3.78 1.90
N ARG A 47 -21.76 3.51 1.37
CA ARG A 47 -22.64 4.52 0.80
C ARG A 47 -23.79 4.78 1.77
N ALA A 48 -24.00 6.04 2.13
CA ALA A 48 -25.12 6.48 2.95
C ALA A 48 -25.72 7.74 2.32
N GLY A 49 -26.88 7.61 1.67
CA GLY A 49 -27.46 8.66 0.85
C GLY A 49 -26.53 9.05 -0.31
N ASN A 50 -26.17 10.33 -0.37
CA ASN A 50 -25.26 10.86 -1.41
C ASN A 50 -23.78 10.88 -1.00
N LYS A 51 -23.44 10.32 0.16
CA LYS A 51 -22.06 10.28 0.64
C LYS A 51 -21.47 8.88 0.48
N THR A 52 -20.25 8.84 -0.01
CA THR A 52 -19.44 7.63 -0.06
C THR A 52 -18.25 7.80 0.87
N TRP A 53 -18.01 6.80 1.68
CA TRP A 53 -16.87 6.69 2.58
C TRP A 53 -16.06 5.47 2.19
N ILE A 54 -14.74 5.60 2.23
CA ILE A 54 -13.84 4.48 2.12
C ILE A 54 -13.11 4.33 3.44
N SER A 55 -12.97 3.09 3.90
CA SER A 55 -12.17 2.74 5.07
C SER A 55 -11.21 1.62 4.70
N PHE A 56 -9.94 1.84 4.95
CA PHE A 56 -8.92 0.81 4.91
C PHE A 56 -8.58 0.38 6.32
N SER A 57 -8.64 -0.90 6.59
CA SER A 57 -8.17 -1.48 7.83
C SER A 57 -7.09 -2.50 7.51
N ALA A 58 -5.96 -2.35 8.14
CA ALA A 58 -4.80 -3.19 7.88
C ALA A 58 -4.12 -3.56 9.19
N GLU A 59 -3.87 -4.85 9.38
CA GLU A 59 -3.18 -5.40 10.54
C GLU A 59 -2.09 -6.36 10.07
N GLY A 60 -0.84 -6.09 10.44
CA GLY A 60 0.32 -6.87 10.01
C GLY A 60 0.55 -8.13 10.80
N GLY A 61 0.99 -9.18 10.15
CA GLY A 61 1.56 -10.36 10.79
C GLY A 61 2.86 -10.03 11.52
N GLU A 62 3.29 -10.91 12.39
CA GLU A 62 4.49 -10.69 13.23
C GLU A 62 5.76 -10.48 12.40
N LYS A 63 5.94 -11.25 11.35
CA LYS A 63 7.15 -11.19 10.51
C LYS A 63 7.18 -9.91 9.68
N PHE A 64 6.04 -9.53 9.12
CA PHE A 64 5.90 -8.27 8.40
C PHE A 64 6.22 -7.07 9.29
N ILE A 65 5.63 -6.98 10.48
CA ILE A 65 5.90 -5.90 11.44
C ILE A 65 7.38 -5.88 11.84
N LYS A 66 7.99 -7.05 12.04
CA LYS A 66 9.43 -7.13 12.33
C LYS A 66 10.26 -6.61 11.16
N THR A 67 9.91 -6.96 9.92
CA THR A 67 10.61 -6.47 8.72
C THR A 67 10.49 -4.96 8.60
N LEU A 68 9.29 -4.40 8.78
CA LEU A 68 9.09 -2.94 8.76
C LEU A 68 9.94 -2.23 9.82
N LYS A 69 10.00 -2.76 11.04
CA LYS A 69 10.83 -2.19 12.11
C LYS A 69 12.32 -2.24 11.80
N MET A 70 12.78 -3.31 11.15
CA MET A 70 14.19 -3.41 10.74
C MET A 70 14.53 -2.39 9.65
N LEU A 71 13.63 -2.19 8.67
CA LEU A 71 13.82 -1.21 7.61
C LEU A 71 13.81 0.22 8.16
N ASP A 72 12.89 0.52 9.07
CA ASP A 72 12.83 1.83 9.74
C ASP A 72 14.11 2.10 10.53
N SER A 73 14.63 1.12 11.29
CA SER A 73 15.87 1.27 12.07
C SER A 73 17.11 1.43 11.19
N SER A 74 17.20 0.72 10.07
CA SER A 74 18.36 0.78 9.18
C SER A 74 18.50 2.11 8.42
N SER A 75 17.40 2.81 8.18
CA SER A 75 17.40 4.12 7.51
C SER A 75 17.76 5.29 8.42
N PHE A 76 17.80 5.10 9.75
CA PHE A 76 18.04 6.17 10.74
C PHE A 76 19.41 6.19 11.41
N GLU A 77 20.20 5.10 11.32
CA GLU A 77 21.52 5.06 11.98
C GLU A 77 22.58 5.94 11.31
N GLU A 78 22.44 6.31 10.05
CA GLU A 78 23.42 7.12 9.33
C GLU A 78 23.33 8.64 9.56
N GLU A 79 22.19 9.19 10.02
CA GLU A 79 22.00 10.65 10.05
C GLU A 79 21.79 11.31 11.41
N ARG A 80 21.60 10.58 12.50
CA ARG A 80 21.36 11.20 13.82
C ARG A 80 22.18 10.56 14.94
N GLY A 81 23.22 11.25 15.35
CA GLY A 81 23.95 10.93 16.57
C GLY A 81 23.03 10.81 17.80
N GLY A 82 22.66 9.60 18.17
CA GLY A 82 22.40 9.23 19.55
C GLY A 82 21.03 9.54 20.18
N GLN A 83 19.98 9.89 19.44
CA GLN A 83 18.62 9.94 20.00
C GLN A 83 17.71 8.96 19.24
N THR A 84 17.64 7.73 19.72
CA THR A 84 16.60 6.74 19.37
C THR A 84 15.27 7.17 19.97
N SER A 85 14.55 8.08 19.33
CA SER A 85 13.12 8.14 19.52
C SER A 85 12.53 6.97 18.73
N SER A 86 12.06 5.93 19.40
CA SER A 86 11.26 4.87 18.78
C SER A 86 10.04 5.52 18.13
N GLN A 87 10.17 5.83 16.85
CA GLN A 87 9.07 6.41 16.10
C GLN A 87 7.98 5.35 16.01
N GLU A 88 6.79 5.69 16.48
CA GLU A 88 5.66 4.77 16.47
C GLU A 88 5.31 4.43 15.02
N LEU A 89 5.43 3.15 14.65
CA LEU A 89 5.28 2.66 13.26
C LEU A 89 3.95 3.10 12.63
N PHE A 90 2.88 3.16 13.42
CA PHE A 90 1.54 3.58 12.98
C PHE A 90 1.02 4.74 13.82
N ASN A 91 1.53 5.95 13.57
CA ASN A 91 1.05 7.15 14.24
C ASN A 91 -0.20 7.71 13.53
N PRO A 92 -1.39 7.68 14.15
CA PRO A 92 -2.63 8.11 13.52
C PRO A 92 -2.61 9.58 13.07
N ALA A 93 -1.95 10.46 13.80
CA ALA A 93 -1.87 11.87 13.44
C ALA A 93 -1.07 12.10 12.16
N VAL A 94 0.06 11.40 12.02
CA VAL A 94 0.90 11.45 10.81
C VAL A 94 0.16 10.84 9.62
N ILE A 95 -0.50 9.70 9.82
CA ILE A 95 -1.35 9.07 8.81
C ILE A 95 -2.40 10.05 8.30
N GLN A 96 -3.16 10.64 9.22
CA GLN A 96 -4.23 11.57 8.89
C GLN A 96 -3.72 12.81 8.14
N GLU A 97 -2.59 13.38 8.56
CA GLU A 97 -1.96 14.52 7.89
C GLU A 97 -1.56 14.18 6.45
N ASN A 98 -0.90 13.03 6.26
CA ASN A 98 -0.45 12.59 4.95
C ASN A 98 -1.63 12.38 3.97
N PHE A 99 -2.71 11.77 4.43
CA PHE A 99 -3.92 11.61 3.61
C PHE A 99 -4.52 12.96 3.21
N LYS A 100 -4.62 13.91 4.15
CA LYS A 100 -5.11 15.27 3.86
C LYS A 100 -4.23 15.98 2.83
N ASN A 101 -2.91 15.89 2.98
CA ASN A 101 -1.94 16.50 2.07
C ASN A 101 -1.98 15.90 0.65
N SER A 102 -2.49 14.67 0.52
CA SER A 102 -2.69 14.00 -0.78
C SER A 102 -4.09 14.24 -1.38
N GLY A 103 -4.85 15.19 -0.84
CA GLY A 103 -6.15 15.59 -1.40
C GLY A 103 -7.36 14.79 -0.89
N PHE A 104 -7.18 13.93 0.13
CA PHE A 104 -8.32 13.24 0.75
C PHE A 104 -9.04 14.15 1.77
N THR A 105 -10.37 14.05 1.82
CA THR A 105 -11.23 14.85 2.70
C THR A 105 -11.91 13.98 3.76
N GLY A 106 -12.31 14.59 4.89
CA GLY A 106 -12.99 13.86 5.97
C GLY A 106 -12.12 12.76 6.63
N VAL A 107 -10.81 12.88 6.55
CA VAL A 107 -9.87 11.82 6.96
C VAL A 107 -9.89 11.63 8.47
N ARG A 108 -10.02 10.37 8.88
CA ARG A 108 -9.84 9.88 10.25
C ARG A 108 -8.91 8.68 10.24
N ALA A 109 -7.97 8.63 11.15
CA ALA A 109 -7.08 7.50 11.32
C ALA A 109 -7.09 7.04 12.78
N GLU A 110 -7.06 5.73 12.97
CA GLU A 110 -7.05 5.07 14.28
C GLU A 110 -6.02 3.94 14.25
N LYS A 111 -5.36 3.72 15.36
CA LYS A 111 -4.41 2.64 15.54
C LYS A 111 -5.13 1.35 15.92
N ILE A 112 -4.70 0.23 15.36
CA ILE A 112 -5.13 -1.12 15.74
C ILE A 112 -3.99 -1.77 16.51
N ALA A 113 -4.01 -1.68 17.83
CA ALA A 113 -2.90 -2.15 18.68
C ALA A 113 -1.54 -1.64 18.18
N ASP A 114 -0.49 -2.45 18.25
CA ASP A 114 0.85 -2.11 17.75
C ASP A 114 1.16 -2.71 16.37
N ARG A 115 0.15 -3.27 15.71
CA ARG A 115 0.31 -4.05 14.48
C ARG A 115 -0.43 -3.49 13.29
N GLY A 116 -1.22 -2.43 13.47
CA GLY A 116 -2.04 -1.96 12.38
C GLY A 116 -2.72 -0.61 12.61
N PHE A 117 -3.55 -0.26 11.65
CA PHE A 117 -4.32 0.98 11.68
C PHE A 117 -5.58 0.84 10.83
N THR A 118 -6.51 1.74 11.08
CA THR A 118 -7.63 2.02 10.18
C THR A 118 -7.54 3.46 9.74
N VAL A 119 -7.75 3.72 8.45
CA VAL A 119 -7.95 5.06 7.93
C VAL A 119 -9.26 5.11 7.15
N SER A 120 -10.05 6.15 7.37
CA SER A 120 -11.30 6.39 6.66
C SER A 120 -11.35 7.81 6.12
N PHE A 121 -11.99 8.00 4.96
CA PHE A 121 -12.12 9.30 4.31
C PHE A 121 -13.38 9.35 3.44
N GLU A 122 -13.84 10.57 3.17
CA GLU A 122 -14.90 10.81 2.22
C GLU A 122 -14.39 10.70 0.78
N MET A 123 -15.23 10.14 -0.09
CA MET A 123 -14.94 9.99 -1.52
C MET A 123 -16.11 10.51 -2.33
N PRO A 124 -16.24 11.84 -2.50
CA PRO A 124 -17.26 12.42 -3.36
C PRO A 124 -16.98 12.14 -4.85
N GLU A 125 -18.01 12.21 -5.70
CA GLU A 125 -17.84 12.03 -7.16
C GLU A 125 -16.83 13.03 -7.76
N SER A 126 -16.67 14.19 -7.14
CA SER A 126 -15.71 15.23 -7.54
C SER A 126 -14.35 15.13 -6.84
N ALA A 127 -14.05 14.02 -6.16
CA ALA A 127 -12.77 13.86 -5.49
C ALA A 127 -11.60 13.92 -6.48
N ASP A 128 -10.59 14.69 -6.12
CA ASP A 128 -9.33 14.79 -6.86
C ASP A 128 -8.17 14.34 -5.96
N ASN A 129 -7.86 13.07 -6.04
CA ASN A 129 -6.81 12.43 -5.25
C ASN A 129 -6.17 11.28 -6.06
N PRO A 130 -5.06 10.69 -5.61
CA PRO A 130 -4.38 9.63 -6.36
C PRO A 130 -5.25 8.44 -6.77
N LEU A 131 -6.26 8.05 -5.97
CA LEU A 131 -7.15 6.93 -6.32
C LEU A 131 -8.08 7.27 -7.50
N THR A 132 -8.56 8.51 -7.60
CA THR A 132 -9.44 8.92 -8.69
C THR A 132 -8.64 9.25 -9.95
N ARG A 133 -7.48 9.93 -9.83
CA ARG A 133 -6.61 10.25 -10.96
C ARG A 133 -6.05 9.00 -11.63
N SER A 134 -5.65 8.00 -10.85
CA SER A 134 -5.22 6.70 -11.38
C SER A 134 -6.36 5.82 -11.89
N LYS A 135 -7.61 6.23 -11.70
CA LYS A 135 -8.80 5.44 -12.02
C LYS A 135 -8.89 4.10 -11.25
N ILE A 136 -8.17 3.95 -10.15
CA ILE A 136 -8.35 2.82 -9.24
C ILE A 136 -9.73 2.87 -8.59
N PHE A 137 -10.20 4.06 -8.19
CA PHE A 137 -11.54 4.26 -7.69
C PHE A 137 -12.38 5.11 -8.64
N ASN A 138 -13.60 4.65 -8.95
CA ASN A 138 -14.49 5.29 -9.90
C ASN A 138 -15.96 5.17 -9.47
N TYR A 139 -16.80 5.92 -10.18
CA TYR A 139 -18.25 5.78 -10.16
C TYR A 139 -18.76 5.32 -11.52
N SER A 140 -19.72 4.38 -11.53
CA SER A 140 -20.45 3.99 -12.73
C SER A 140 -21.41 5.09 -13.17
N GLU A 141 -22.02 4.94 -14.35
CA GLU A 141 -23.11 5.83 -14.83
C GLU A 141 -24.29 5.88 -13.85
N LEU A 142 -24.54 4.81 -13.13
CA LEU A 142 -25.56 4.74 -12.07
C LEU A 142 -25.04 5.27 -10.72
N LYS A 143 -23.91 5.98 -10.70
CA LYS A 143 -23.27 6.53 -9.52
C LYS A 143 -22.94 5.50 -8.42
N LYS A 144 -22.70 4.25 -8.83
CA LYS A 144 -22.23 3.21 -7.92
C LYS A 144 -20.72 3.18 -7.89
N PRO A 145 -20.10 3.23 -6.69
CA PRO A 145 -18.67 3.18 -6.55
C PRO A 145 -18.11 1.79 -6.87
N TYR A 146 -16.92 1.76 -7.49
CA TYR A 146 -16.19 0.54 -7.78
C TYR A 146 -14.68 0.78 -7.82
N PHE A 147 -13.94 -0.28 -7.58
CA PHE A 147 -12.50 -0.34 -7.86
C PHE A 147 -12.25 -0.97 -9.23
N SER A 148 -11.28 -0.40 -9.92
CA SER A 148 -10.76 -0.95 -11.18
C SER A 148 -9.26 -1.10 -11.01
N LEU A 149 -8.79 -2.33 -10.83
CA LEU A 149 -7.39 -2.65 -10.62
C LEU A 149 -6.81 -3.22 -11.90
N SER A 150 -5.68 -2.70 -12.34
CA SER A 150 -4.89 -3.18 -13.48
C SER A 150 -3.47 -2.70 -13.33
N ARG A 151 -2.49 -3.30 -14.03
CA ARG A 151 -1.11 -2.80 -14.06
C ARG A 151 -1.06 -1.33 -14.49
N GLU A 152 -1.82 -0.93 -15.52
CA GLU A 152 -1.91 0.45 -15.98
C GLU A 152 -2.36 1.41 -14.88
N ASN A 153 -3.43 1.06 -14.14
CA ASN A 153 -3.92 1.87 -13.03
C ASN A 153 -2.91 1.97 -11.89
N PHE A 154 -2.22 0.88 -11.60
CA PHE A 154 -1.16 0.87 -10.58
C PHE A 154 0.04 1.70 -11.00
N GLN A 155 0.45 1.67 -12.26
CA GLN A 155 1.53 2.53 -12.77
C GLN A 155 1.17 4.01 -12.67
N ILE A 156 -0.03 4.41 -13.11
CA ILE A 156 -0.51 5.80 -12.97
C ILE A 156 -0.53 6.19 -11.48
N PHE A 157 -1.02 5.31 -10.62
CA PHE A 157 -1.02 5.55 -9.19
C PHE A 157 0.40 5.72 -8.63
N TYR A 158 1.32 4.86 -9.04
CA TYR A 158 2.73 4.93 -8.66
C TYR A 158 3.39 6.25 -9.08
N GLU A 159 3.04 6.79 -10.26
CA GLU A 159 3.53 8.09 -10.71
C GLU A 159 3.00 9.26 -9.87
N GLU A 160 1.77 9.18 -9.42
CA GLU A 160 1.05 10.21 -8.64
C GLU A 160 1.52 10.32 -7.17
N ILE A 161 2.20 9.32 -6.68
CA ILE A 161 2.67 9.29 -5.29
C ILE A 161 4.05 9.94 -5.14
N PRO A 162 4.37 10.52 -3.97
CA PRO A 162 5.67 11.10 -3.67
C PRO A 162 6.82 10.10 -3.84
N PHE A 163 7.99 10.61 -4.25
CA PHE A 163 9.19 9.80 -4.52
C PHE A 163 9.62 8.92 -3.33
N GLU A 164 9.52 9.45 -2.11
CA GLU A 164 9.87 8.74 -0.89
C GLU A 164 9.03 7.47 -0.69
N LEU A 165 7.87 7.44 -1.31
CA LEU A 165 6.92 6.35 -1.21
C LEU A 165 7.15 5.30 -2.28
N LYS A 166 7.67 5.70 -3.44
CA LYS A 166 8.05 4.76 -4.50
C LYS A 166 9.08 3.75 -3.99
N SER A 167 10.04 4.20 -3.17
CA SER A 167 11.06 3.34 -2.59
C SER A 167 10.49 2.17 -1.77
N TYR A 168 9.34 2.34 -1.12
CA TYR A 168 8.69 1.24 -0.38
C TYR A 168 7.97 0.27 -1.32
N ILE A 169 7.36 0.77 -2.40
CA ILE A 169 6.77 -0.10 -3.42
C ILE A 169 7.88 -0.89 -4.13
N ASP A 170 8.95 -0.21 -4.50
CA ASP A 170 10.12 -0.83 -5.14
C ASP A 170 10.77 -1.89 -4.26
N LEU A 171 10.72 -1.70 -2.94
CA LEU A 171 11.25 -2.66 -1.98
C LEU A 171 10.53 -4.02 -2.04
N PHE A 172 9.23 -3.99 -2.25
CA PHE A 172 8.44 -5.21 -2.35
C PHE A 172 8.46 -5.80 -3.75
N MET A 173 9.00 -5.08 -4.76
CA MET A 173 9.16 -5.57 -6.14
C MET A 173 7.89 -6.22 -6.69
N ALA A 174 6.73 -5.67 -6.30
CA ALA A 174 5.45 -6.25 -6.66
C ALA A 174 5.23 -6.20 -8.18
N PRO A 175 5.02 -7.33 -8.86
CA PRO A 175 4.92 -7.40 -10.33
C PRO A 175 3.85 -6.47 -10.92
N SER A 176 2.78 -6.16 -10.17
CA SER A 176 1.73 -5.21 -10.60
C SER A 176 2.21 -3.76 -10.74
N PHE A 177 3.35 -3.40 -10.16
CA PHE A 177 3.93 -2.05 -10.21
C PHE A 177 5.20 -1.98 -11.07
N THR A 178 5.72 -3.13 -11.51
CA THR A 178 6.86 -3.25 -12.42
C THR A 178 6.38 -3.82 -13.76
N ASP A 179 7.15 -3.64 -14.82
CA ASP A 179 6.86 -4.26 -16.12
C ASP A 179 7.36 -5.72 -16.19
N GLU A 180 7.79 -6.29 -15.07
CA GLU A 180 8.30 -7.64 -15.01
C GLU A 180 7.13 -8.64 -14.97
N GLU A 181 7.15 -9.61 -15.88
CA GLU A 181 6.27 -10.78 -15.82
C GLU A 181 6.89 -11.79 -14.87
N MET A 182 6.13 -12.19 -13.86
CA MET A 182 6.58 -13.09 -12.82
C MET A 182 5.38 -13.89 -12.32
N ASP A 183 5.52 -15.20 -12.20
CA ASP A 183 4.46 -16.00 -11.60
C ASP A 183 4.47 -15.93 -10.06
N ASP A 184 3.45 -16.51 -9.43
CA ASP A 184 3.29 -16.46 -7.97
C ASP A 184 4.45 -17.14 -7.23
N GLU A 185 5.02 -18.24 -7.77
CA GLU A 185 6.13 -18.98 -7.16
C GLU A 185 7.42 -18.17 -7.28
N GLU A 186 7.71 -17.64 -8.45
CA GLU A 186 8.87 -16.77 -8.70
C GLU A 186 8.84 -15.53 -7.80
N TYR A 187 7.67 -14.91 -7.64
CA TYR A 187 7.52 -13.77 -6.74
C TYR A 187 7.77 -14.15 -5.28
N LEU A 188 7.21 -15.27 -4.81
CA LEU A 188 7.42 -15.74 -3.44
C LEU A 188 8.88 -16.12 -3.18
N ASP A 189 9.56 -16.71 -4.15
CA ASP A 189 10.98 -17.04 -4.07
C ASP A 189 11.83 -15.76 -4.00
N LEU A 190 11.48 -14.73 -4.76
CA LEU A 190 12.13 -13.43 -4.69
C LEU A 190 11.96 -12.79 -3.28
N VAL A 191 10.74 -12.76 -2.76
CA VAL A 191 10.47 -12.26 -1.40
C VAL A 191 11.22 -13.09 -0.36
N ALA A 192 11.23 -14.42 -0.48
CA ALA A 192 11.95 -15.29 0.42
C ALA A 192 13.46 -15.05 0.39
N SER A 193 14.03 -14.77 -0.79
CA SER A 193 15.45 -14.47 -0.95
C SER A 193 15.89 -13.16 -0.29
N VAL A 194 15.02 -12.17 -0.28
CA VAL A 194 15.31 -10.82 0.26
C VAL A 194 14.96 -10.70 1.74
N PHE A 195 13.80 -11.21 2.14
CA PHE A 195 13.23 -11.00 3.48
C PHE A 195 13.10 -12.28 4.31
N GLY A 196 13.40 -13.42 3.71
CA GLY A 196 13.30 -14.72 4.33
C GLY A 196 11.96 -15.44 4.09
N PRO A 197 11.97 -16.79 4.18
CA PRO A 197 10.83 -17.62 3.81
C PRO A 197 9.57 -17.36 4.65
N SER A 198 9.75 -16.96 5.91
CA SER A 198 8.60 -16.68 6.78
C SER A 198 7.73 -15.51 6.32
N LEU A 199 8.30 -14.50 5.65
CA LEU A 199 7.51 -13.41 5.08
C LEU A 199 6.81 -13.86 3.80
N ALA A 200 7.46 -14.65 2.97
CA ALA A 200 6.84 -15.23 1.79
C ALA A 200 5.61 -16.10 2.15
N ASP A 201 5.73 -16.95 3.19
CA ASP A 201 4.61 -17.74 3.71
C ASP A 201 3.46 -16.83 4.19
N GLU A 202 3.80 -15.77 4.91
CA GLU A 202 2.81 -14.79 5.31
C GLU A 202 2.08 -14.18 4.09
N ILE A 203 2.78 -13.73 3.08
CA ILE A 203 2.20 -13.16 1.84
C ILE A 203 1.33 -14.18 1.11
N LYS A 204 1.77 -15.42 1.01
CA LYS A 204 1.03 -16.50 0.37
C LYS A 204 -0.36 -16.73 0.98
N GLU A 205 -0.48 -16.60 2.29
CA GLU A 205 -1.73 -16.82 3.02
C GLU A 205 -2.60 -15.57 3.13
N ALA A 206 -2.07 -14.40 2.81
CA ALA A 206 -2.73 -13.12 2.98
C ALA A 206 -3.98 -12.97 2.11
N LYS A 207 -5.01 -12.33 2.68
CA LYS A 207 -6.28 -12.05 1.99
C LYS A 207 -6.72 -10.61 2.18
N ILE A 208 -7.35 -10.06 1.15
CA ILE A 208 -7.98 -8.75 1.17
C ILE A 208 -9.48 -8.91 1.02
N ASN A 209 -10.23 -8.33 1.94
CA ASN A 209 -11.68 -8.29 1.90
C ASN A 209 -12.16 -6.93 1.36
N PHE A 210 -12.90 -6.95 0.29
CA PHE A 210 -13.67 -5.81 -0.18
C PHE A 210 -15.10 -5.92 0.35
N ILE A 211 -15.50 -4.95 1.15
CA ILE A 211 -16.81 -4.89 1.80
C ILE A 211 -17.55 -3.69 1.22
N PHE A 212 -18.72 -3.93 0.67
CA PHE A 212 -19.59 -2.89 0.13
C PHE A 212 -20.83 -2.81 1.00
N ASP A 213 -21.10 -1.62 1.56
CA ASP A 213 -22.31 -1.30 2.32
C ASP A 213 -23.10 -0.23 1.55
N ASP A 214 -24.08 -0.67 0.78
CA ASP A 214 -24.99 0.23 0.07
C ASP A 214 -26.28 0.43 0.87
N ASN A 215 -26.31 1.48 1.69
CA ASN A 215 -27.47 1.83 2.53
C ASN A 215 -27.92 0.66 3.43
N GLY A 216 -26.97 -0.07 4.00
CA GLY A 216 -27.23 -1.22 4.87
C GLY A 216 -27.28 -2.57 4.15
N LYS A 217 -27.23 -2.60 2.81
CA LYS A 217 -27.07 -3.83 2.05
C LYS A 217 -25.59 -4.16 1.89
N ILE A 218 -25.14 -5.16 2.64
CA ILE A 218 -23.73 -5.53 2.69
C ILE A 218 -23.44 -6.66 1.71
N SER A 219 -22.39 -6.49 0.91
CA SER A 219 -21.77 -7.56 0.11
C SER A 219 -20.26 -7.62 0.40
N ARG A 220 -19.68 -8.81 0.25
CA ARG A 220 -18.25 -9.05 0.49
C ARG A 220 -17.64 -9.87 -0.62
N LYS A 221 -16.43 -9.48 -1.04
CA LYS A 221 -15.57 -10.23 -1.95
C LYS A 221 -14.20 -10.36 -1.33
N THR A 222 -13.59 -11.53 -1.37
CA THR A 222 -12.28 -11.81 -0.81
C THR A 222 -11.35 -12.27 -1.92
N PHE A 223 -10.15 -11.72 -1.95
CA PHE A 223 -9.08 -12.06 -2.90
C PHE A 223 -7.84 -12.46 -2.13
N SER A 224 -7.00 -13.32 -2.71
CA SER A 224 -5.64 -13.52 -2.20
C SER A 224 -4.83 -12.25 -2.44
N LEU A 225 -3.87 -11.97 -1.57
CA LEU A 225 -2.95 -10.85 -1.78
C LEU A 225 -2.14 -11.06 -3.07
N LEU A 226 -1.63 -12.27 -3.31
CA LEU A 226 -0.88 -12.60 -4.52
C LEU A 226 -1.66 -12.27 -5.79
N SER A 227 -2.97 -12.56 -5.86
CA SER A 227 -3.77 -12.24 -7.04
C SER A 227 -3.90 -10.73 -7.32
N ILE A 228 -3.62 -9.88 -6.35
CA ILE A 228 -3.55 -8.43 -6.53
C ILE A 228 -2.13 -7.97 -6.89
N LEU A 229 -1.12 -8.53 -6.20
CA LEU A 229 0.29 -8.18 -6.45
C LEU A 229 0.77 -8.64 -7.82
N ASN A 230 0.23 -9.77 -8.29
CA ASN A 230 0.59 -10.41 -9.56
C ASN A 230 -0.52 -10.30 -10.60
N LEU A 231 -1.26 -9.19 -10.58
CA LEU A 231 -2.42 -8.98 -11.44
C LEU A 231 -2.01 -8.82 -12.90
N GLU A 232 -2.31 -9.81 -13.74
CA GLU A 232 -2.01 -9.80 -15.18
C GLU A 232 -3.05 -9.04 -16.01
N GLY A 233 -4.28 -9.00 -15.55
CA GLY A 233 -5.40 -8.42 -16.27
C GLY A 233 -6.07 -7.28 -15.52
N LYS A 234 -7.33 -7.01 -15.87
CA LYS A 234 -8.17 -6.02 -15.20
C LYS A 234 -9.13 -6.69 -14.24
N LEU A 235 -9.09 -6.29 -12.96
CA LEU A 235 -10.04 -6.70 -11.94
C LEU A 235 -10.98 -5.54 -11.60
N THR A 236 -12.30 -5.77 -11.75
CA THR A 236 -13.32 -4.79 -11.35
C THR A 236 -14.10 -5.30 -10.16
N ILE A 237 -14.16 -4.49 -9.09
CA ILE A 237 -14.80 -4.86 -7.83
C ILE A 237 -15.74 -3.71 -7.46
N GLY A 238 -17.06 -3.96 -7.46
CA GLY A 238 -18.05 -2.90 -7.24
C GLY A 238 -19.33 -3.40 -6.59
N MET A 239 -20.21 -2.41 -6.31
CA MET A 239 -21.58 -2.61 -5.80
C MET A 239 -22.53 -3.13 -6.88
#